data_8150d90cce02468d3242031e29a3a149
#
_entry.id   8150d90cce02468d3242031e29a3a149
#
_cell.length_a   1.000
_cell.length_b   1.000
_cell.length_c   1.000
_cell.angle_alpha   90.00
_cell.angle_beta   90.00
_cell.angle_gamma   90.00
#
_symmetry.space_group_name_H-M   'P 1'
#
loop_
_entity.id
_entity.type
_entity.pdbx_description
1 polymer ?
#
loop_
_entity_poly.entity_id
_entity_poly.type
_entity_poly.pdbx_seq_one_letter_code
_entity_poly.pdbx_strand_id
1 'polypeptide(L)'
;MLSGLQHVARDAKDIGYDEIRTTSGREGASHAIEFLNDAPDAPFFLEVGFFENHRVFPEPTVDERYCMPPAPLPDTPKTRRDIAAYKTMAQDLDAKMGAVFAALDRNGLADNTLIICTTDHGLAFPGMKCNLTDHGMGVMLIMRGPGGFSGGGVHDALLSQIDVFPTLCDLLGIDRPDWLQGTSFLPIVRGESAEVN
;
A
#
# COMPACT_ATOMS: atom_id res chain seq x y z
N MET A 1 -12.50 -2.46 -9.46
CA MET A 1 -11.65 -1.84 -10.50
C MET A 1 -10.19 -1.98 -10.14
N LEU A 2 -9.32 -2.23 -11.13
CA LEU A 2 -7.86 -2.15 -11.00
C LEU A 2 -7.36 -0.90 -11.72
N SER A 3 -6.59 -0.05 -11.03
CA SER A 3 -6.03 1.19 -11.56
C SER A 3 -4.51 1.22 -11.41
N GLY A 4 -3.80 1.59 -12.47
CA GLY A 4 -2.34 1.79 -12.46
C GLY A 4 -1.52 0.52 -12.65
N LEU A 5 -0.43 0.37 -11.87
CA LEU A 5 0.53 -0.72 -12.00
C LEU A 5 0.05 -2.00 -11.33
N GLN A 6 0.29 -3.14 -11.97
CA GLN A 6 0.20 -4.46 -11.35
C GLN A 6 1.33 -5.37 -11.84
N HIS A 7 1.78 -6.29 -11.02
CA HIS A 7 2.77 -7.31 -11.35
C HIS A 7 2.30 -8.72 -10.94
N VAL A 8 0.98 -8.91 -10.78
CA VAL A 8 0.38 -10.18 -10.34
C VAL A 8 0.26 -11.15 -11.50
N ALA A 9 -0.16 -10.67 -12.68
CA ALA A 9 -0.32 -11.48 -13.88
C ALA A 9 0.27 -10.80 -15.11
N ARG A 10 0.61 -11.62 -16.12
CA ARG A 10 1.12 -11.11 -17.39
C ARG A 10 0.04 -10.33 -18.16
N ASP A 11 -1.20 -10.81 -18.13
CA ASP A 11 -2.37 -10.09 -18.61
C ASP A 11 -3.23 -9.71 -17.40
N ALA A 12 -3.50 -8.42 -17.24
CA ALA A 12 -4.30 -7.91 -16.14
C ALA A 12 -5.74 -8.48 -16.13
N LYS A 13 -6.25 -8.93 -17.27
CA LYS A 13 -7.57 -9.56 -17.39
C LYS A 13 -7.67 -10.88 -16.64
N ASP A 14 -6.52 -11.57 -16.44
CA ASP A 14 -6.48 -12.85 -15.72
C ASP A 14 -6.67 -12.68 -14.21
N ILE A 15 -6.65 -11.44 -13.68
CA ILE A 15 -6.77 -11.16 -12.25
C ILE A 15 -8.23 -11.12 -11.79
N GLY A 16 -9.19 -10.89 -12.72
CA GLY A 16 -10.63 -10.99 -12.42
C GLY A 16 -11.32 -9.68 -12.02
N TYR A 17 -10.73 -8.51 -12.32
CA TYR A 17 -11.41 -7.23 -12.14
C TYR A 17 -12.40 -6.94 -13.27
N ASP A 18 -13.59 -6.39 -12.93
CA ASP A 18 -14.59 -5.99 -13.91
C ASP A 18 -14.13 -4.80 -14.76
N GLU A 19 -13.36 -3.88 -14.18
CA GLU A 19 -12.80 -2.73 -14.84
C GLU A 19 -11.29 -2.65 -14.60
N ILE A 20 -10.55 -2.44 -15.69
CA ILE A 20 -9.08 -2.43 -15.65
C ILE A 20 -8.59 -1.19 -16.42
N ARG A 21 -7.94 -0.28 -15.69
CA ARG A 21 -7.27 0.91 -16.23
C ARG A 21 -5.78 0.83 -15.90
N THR A 22 -5.10 -0.19 -16.43
CA THR A 22 -3.66 -0.35 -16.27
C THR A 22 -2.91 0.58 -17.20
N THR A 23 -1.89 1.22 -16.65
CA THR A 23 -0.97 2.08 -17.38
C THR A 23 0.44 1.80 -16.88
N SER A 24 1.40 2.67 -17.24
CA SER A 24 2.75 2.63 -16.66
C SER A 24 2.81 2.89 -15.13
N GLY A 25 1.65 2.95 -14.45
CA GLY A 25 1.52 3.22 -13.02
C GLY A 25 1.48 4.72 -12.67
N ARG A 26 1.81 5.61 -13.59
CA ARG A 26 1.87 7.06 -13.32
C ARG A 26 0.50 7.72 -13.28
N GLU A 27 -0.49 7.14 -13.95
CA GLU A 27 -1.86 7.65 -14.06
C GLU A 27 -2.85 6.94 -13.13
N GLY A 28 -2.38 6.02 -12.28
CA GLY A 28 -3.22 5.25 -11.39
C GLY A 28 -4.09 6.12 -10.48
N ALA A 29 -3.53 7.19 -9.91
CA ALA A 29 -4.29 8.12 -9.09
C ALA A 29 -5.42 8.82 -9.88
N SER A 30 -5.15 9.27 -11.09
CA SER A 30 -6.14 9.98 -11.94
C SER A 30 -7.32 9.08 -12.25
N HIS A 31 -7.08 7.86 -12.70
CA HIS A 31 -8.14 6.89 -13.01
C HIS A 31 -8.93 6.49 -11.75
N ALA A 32 -8.27 6.34 -10.60
CA ALA A 32 -8.94 6.08 -9.34
C ALA A 32 -9.87 7.23 -8.93
N ILE A 33 -9.41 8.49 -9.09
CA ILE A 33 -10.19 9.69 -8.81
C ILE A 33 -11.39 9.80 -9.75
N GLU A 34 -11.23 9.53 -11.04
CA GLU A 34 -12.34 9.49 -12.01
C GLU A 34 -13.38 8.44 -11.59
N PHE A 35 -12.95 7.22 -11.28
CA PHE A 35 -13.84 6.16 -10.79
C PHE A 35 -14.62 6.57 -9.54
N LEU A 36 -13.95 7.20 -8.57
CA LEU A 36 -14.59 7.64 -7.33
C LEU A 36 -15.55 8.82 -7.54
N ASN A 37 -15.28 9.69 -8.53
CA ASN A 37 -16.18 10.80 -8.87
C ASN A 37 -17.47 10.31 -9.59
N ASP A 38 -17.36 9.22 -10.35
CA ASP A 38 -18.48 8.52 -10.98
C ASP A 38 -19.02 7.38 -10.08
N ALA A 39 -18.83 7.51 -8.77
CA ALA A 39 -18.97 6.44 -7.79
C ALA A 39 -20.17 5.53 -8.05
N PRO A 40 -19.96 4.22 -8.13
CA PRO A 40 -21.05 3.28 -8.35
C PRO A 40 -22.01 3.26 -7.17
N ASP A 41 -23.31 3.08 -7.43
CA ASP A 41 -24.34 2.90 -6.41
C ASP A 41 -24.23 1.57 -5.64
N ALA A 42 -23.20 0.77 -5.93
CA ALA A 42 -22.95 -0.56 -5.37
C ALA A 42 -21.59 -0.59 -4.62
N PRO A 43 -21.40 -1.53 -3.68
CA PRO A 43 -20.09 -1.77 -3.08
C PRO A 43 -19.02 -2.01 -4.14
N PHE A 44 -17.83 -1.47 -3.90
CA PHE A 44 -16.71 -1.61 -4.83
C PHE A 44 -15.43 -2.10 -4.14
N PHE A 45 -14.57 -2.75 -4.93
CA PHE A 45 -13.18 -3.01 -4.61
C PHE A 45 -12.31 -2.25 -5.62
N LEU A 46 -11.49 -1.32 -5.11
CA LEU A 46 -10.60 -0.48 -5.90
C LEU A 46 -9.15 -0.76 -5.48
N GLU A 47 -8.36 -1.30 -6.39
CA GLU A 47 -6.91 -1.40 -6.24
C GLU A 47 -6.23 -0.28 -7.03
N VAL A 48 -5.28 0.42 -6.39
CA VAL A 48 -4.52 1.50 -7.00
C VAL A 48 -3.03 1.19 -6.89
N GLY A 49 -2.44 0.73 -7.98
CA GLY A 49 -1.02 0.45 -8.07
C GLY A 49 -0.21 1.68 -8.50
N PHE A 50 0.75 2.09 -7.67
CA PHE A 50 1.65 3.20 -7.95
C PHE A 50 3.01 2.70 -8.42
N PHE A 51 3.64 3.44 -9.34
CA PHE A 51 5.03 3.17 -9.76
C PHE A 51 6.06 3.66 -8.73
N GLU A 52 5.72 4.69 -8.00
CA GLU A 52 6.53 5.24 -6.91
C GLU A 52 6.56 4.20 -5.77
N ASN A 53 7.67 3.88 -5.24
CA ASN A 53 9.08 4.28 -5.22
C ASN A 53 10.00 3.33 -6.02
N HIS A 54 9.66 2.95 -7.23
CA HIS A 54 10.52 2.11 -8.06
C HIS A 54 11.66 2.94 -8.68
N ARG A 55 12.86 2.35 -8.83
CA ARG A 55 13.94 2.98 -9.60
C ARG A 55 13.54 3.11 -11.09
N VAL A 56 13.94 4.17 -11.80
CA VAL A 56 14.95 5.19 -11.47
C VAL A 56 14.30 6.32 -10.68
N PHE A 57 14.97 6.80 -9.62
CA PHE A 57 14.50 7.93 -8.83
C PHE A 57 14.71 9.27 -9.56
N PRO A 58 13.88 10.31 -9.29
CA PRO A 58 14.05 11.63 -9.86
C PRO A 58 15.28 12.37 -9.28
N GLU A 59 15.60 13.52 -9.84
CA GLU A 59 16.55 14.45 -9.20
C GLU A 59 16.01 14.86 -7.82
N PRO A 60 16.84 14.86 -6.77
CA PRO A 60 16.39 15.18 -5.42
C PRO A 60 15.99 16.65 -5.29
N THR A 61 14.83 16.89 -4.66
CA THR A 61 14.37 18.23 -4.26
C THR A 61 14.55 18.49 -2.77
N VAL A 62 14.85 17.44 -1.99
CA VAL A 62 15.13 17.54 -0.56
C VAL A 62 16.64 17.67 -0.31
N ASP A 63 17.01 18.31 0.81
CA ASP A 63 18.41 18.54 1.17
C ASP A 63 19.11 17.22 1.55
N GLU A 64 20.11 16.83 0.78
CA GLU A 64 20.89 15.60 0.94
C GLU A 64 21.58 15.50 2.31
N ARG A 65 21.92 16.64 2.95
CA ARG A 65 22.57 16.69 4.26
C ARG A 65 21.73 16.07 5.37
N TYR A 66 20.40 16.11 5.23
CA TYR A 66 19.44 15.53 6.18
C TYR A 66 18.92 14.15 5.76
N CYS A 67 19.51 13.56 4.72
CA CYS A 67 19.12 12.25 4.20
C CYS A 67 20.09 11.16 4.63
N MET A 68 20.10 10.83 5.93
CA MET A 68 20.91 9.74 6.48
C MET A 68 20.44 8.40 5.89
N PRO A 69 21.36 7.59 5.33
CA PRO A 69 21.02 6.24 4.87
C PRO A 69 20.67 5.31 6.04
N PRO A 70 19.82 4.30 5.82
CA PRO A 70 19.62 3.23 6.80
C PRO A 70 20.89 2.42 7.05
N ALA A 71 20.98 1.78 8.22
CA ALA A 71 22.21 1.14 8.72
C ALA A 71 22.95 0.18 7.75
N PRO A 72 22.28 -0.60 6.87
CA PRO A 72 23.00 -1.45 5.92
C PRO A 72 23.75 -0.71 4.82
N LEU A 73 23.49 0.59 4.64
CA LEU A 73 24.15 1.38 3.59
C LEU A 73 25.25 2.27 4.18
N PRO A 74 26.40 2.44 3.46
CA PRO A 74 27.43 3.35 3.90
C PRO A 74 26.95 4.81 3.83
N ASP A 75 27.28 5.61 4.83
CA ASP A 75 27.00 7.04 4.83
C ASP A 75 28.05 7.78 3.98
N THR A 76 27.70 8.03 2.73
CA THR A 76 28.50 8.76 1.76
C THR A 76 27.67 9.84 1.08
N PRO A 77 28.28 10.88 0.47
CA PRO A 77 27.53 11.86 -0.30
C PRO A 77 26.67 11.23 -1.41
N LYS A 78 27.17 10.20 -2.08
CA LYS A 78 26.44 9.49 -3.14
C LYS A 78 25.19 8.77 -2.58
N THR A 79 25.33 8.08 -1.45
CA THR A 79 24.21 7.37 -0.82
C THR A 79 23.18 8.35 -0.26
N ARG A 80 23.62 9.46 0.35
CA ARG A 80 22.72 10.52 0.83
C ARG A 80 21.91 11.14 -0.31
N ARG A 81 22.56 11.40 -1.46
CA ARG A 81 21.88 11.88 -2.67
C ARG A 81 20.82 10.87 -3.17
N ASP A 82 21.15 9.58 -3.20
CA ASP A 82 20.25 8.52 -3.64
C ASP A 82 19.03 8.40 -2.69
N ILE A 83 19.24 8.52 -1.37
CA ILE A 83 18.16 8.59 -0.37
C ILE A 83 17.31 9.86 -0.54
N ALA A 84 17.93 11.00 -0.85
CA ALA A 84 17.21 12.24 -1.12
C ALA A 84 16.31 12.10 -2.35
N ALA A 85 16.77 11.47 -3.41
CA ALA A 85 16.01 11.19 -4.61
C ALA A 85 14.83 10.23 -4.33
N TYR A 86 15.06 9.17 -3.52
CA TYR A 86 14.00 8.30 -3.02
C TYR A 86 12.94 9.05 -2.21
N LYS A 87 13.35 9.92 -1.28
CA LYS A 87 12.42 10.74 -0.47
C LYS A 87 11.61 11.70 -1.34
N THR A 88 12.21 12.26 -2.39
CA THR A 88 11.51 13.12 -3.36
C THR A 88 10.39 12.33 -4.06
N MET A 89 10.68 11.10 -4.50
CA MET A 89 9.66 10.23 -5.11
C MET A 89 8.57 9.81 -4.10
N ALA A 90 8.93 9.60 -2.84
CA ALA A 90 7.98 9.30 -1.78
C ALA A 90 7.02 10.47 -1.50
N GLN A 91 7.47 11.72 -1.63
CA GLN A 91 6.59 12.89 -1.54
C GLN A 91 5.57 12.93 -2.69
N ASP A 92 5.99 12.55 -3.91
CA ASP A 92 5.06 12.44 -5.04
C ASP A 92 4.01 11.35 -4.82
N LEU A 93 4.43 10.20 -4.26
CA LEU A 93 3.51 9.12 -3.89
C LEU A 93 2.49 9.59 -2.85
N ASP A 94 2.96 10.23 -1.77
CA ASP A 94 2.11 10.75 -0.71
C ASP A 94 1.07 11.74 -1.24
N ALA A 95 1.48 12.67 -2.12
CA ALA A 95 0.58 13.62 -2.76
C ALA A 95 -0.48 12.92 -3.64
N LYS A 96 -0.12 11.88 -4.39
CA LYS A 96 -1.04 11.10 -5.21
C LYS A 96 -2.03 10.30 -4.35
N MET A 97 -1.56 9.62 -3.31
CA MET A 97 -2.42 8.93 -2.35
C MET A 97 -3.38 9.90 -1.67
N GLY A 98 -2.87 11.05 -1.21
CA GLY A 98 -3.69 12.12 -0.62
C GLY A 98 -4.79 12.62 -1.57
N ALA A 99 -4.52 12.73 -2.88
CA ALA A 99 -5.52 13.12 -3.86
C ALA A 99 -6.65 12.08 -4.03
N VAL A 100 -6.32 10.78 -3.96
CA VAL A 100 -7.31 9.68 -3.98
C VAL A 100 -8.16 9.72 -2.71
N PHE A 101 -7.54 9.91 -1.52
CA PHE A 101 -8.27 10.02 -0.25
C PHE A 101 -9.20 11.24 -0.24
N ALA A 102 -8.73 12.37 -0.76
CA ALA A 102 -9.57 13.55 -0.91
C ALA A 102 -10.76 13.34 -1.87
N ALA A 103 -10.64 12.44 -2.86
CA ALA A 103 -11.77 12.07 -3.70
C ALA A 103 -12.81 11.22 -2.94
N LEU A 104 -12.38 10.30 -2.07
CA LEU A 104 -13.30 9.56 -1.17
C LEU A 104 -14.07 10.52 -0.26
N ASP A 105 -13.36 11.47 0.37
CA ASP A 105 -13.97 12.46 1.27
C ASP A 105 -15.00 13.33 0.53
N ARG A 106 -14.64 13.89 -0.64
CA ARG A 106 -15.53 14.75 -1.45
C ARG A 106 -16.80 14.04 -1.91
N ASN A 107 -16.73 12.74 -2.14
CA ASN A 107 -17.87 11.95 -2.61
C ASN A 107 -18.64 11.30 -1.46
N GLY A 108 -18.30 11.59 -0.20
CA GLY A 108 -18.99 11.03 0.97
C GLY A 108 -18.80 9.52 1.17
N LEU A 109 -17.74 8.95 0.59
CA LEU A 109 -17.43 7.52 0.62
C LEU A 109 -16.52 7.12 1.77
N ALA A 110 -15.78 8.07 2.37
CA ALA A 110 -14.69 7.80 3.30
C ALA A 110 -15.13 7.07 4.57
N ASP A 111 -16.33 7.36 5.10
CA ASP A 111 -16.84 6.77 6.34
C ASP A 111 -17.26 5.30 6.17
N ASN A 112 -17.50 4.87 4.93
CA ASN A 112 -17.91 3.48 4.61
C ASN A 112 -16.90 2.78 3.68
N THR A 113 -15.65 3.24 3.63
CA THR A 113 -14.59 2.62 2.83
C THR A 113 -13.43 2.23 3.73
N LEU A 114 -13.04 0.95 3.70
CA LEU A 114 -11.78 0.50 4.28
C LEU A 114 -10.66 0.82 3.29
N ILE A 115 -9.68 1.61 3.76
CA ILE A 115 -8.46 1.94 3.03
C ILE A 115 -7.34 1.07 3.57
N ILE A 116 -6.59 0.41 2.68
CA ILE A 116 -5.41 -0.38 2.99
C ILE A 116 -4.25 0.18 2.19
N CYS A 117 -3.20 0.66 2.86
CA CYS A 117 -1.96 1.10 2.25
C CYS A 117 -0.86 0.11 2.58
N THR A 118 -0.27 -0.49 1.57
CA THR A 118 0.83 -1.45 1.75
C THR A 118 1.86 -1.31 0.62
N THR A 119 2.98 -2.02 0.76
CA THR A 119 4.00 -2.18 -0.29
C THR A 119 4.24 -3.65 -0.53
N ASP A 120 4.68 -4.03 -1.72
CA ASP A 120 4.95 -5.42 -2.11
C ASP A 120 6.24 -5.97 -1.49
N HIS A 121 7.23 -5.13 -1.24
CA HIS A 121 8.52 -5.47 -0.64
C HIS A 121 9.20 -4.23 -0.04
N GLY A 122 10.37 -4.42 0.57
CA GLY A 122 11.17 -3.36 1.14
C GLY A 122 11.89 -2.49 0.10
N LEU A 123 12.77 -1.63 0.58
CA LEU A 123 13.39 -0.55 -0.19
C LEU A 123 14.25 -1.05 -1.37
N ALA A 124 14.26 -0.32 -2.49
CA ALA A 124 15.03 -0.63 -3.69
C ALA A 124 16.51 -0.21 -3.58
N PHE A 125 17.19 -0.68 -2.50
CA PHE A 125 18.60 -0.43 -2.22
C PHE A 125 19.38 -1.74 -2.05
N PRO A 126 20.72 -1.71 -2.18
CA PRO A 126 21.56 -2.91 -2.00
C PRO A 126 21.36 -3.58 -0.64
N GLY A 127 21.22 -4.91 -0.64
CA GLY A 127 20.98 -5.71 0.56
C GLY A 127 19.54 -5.64 1.12
N MET A 128 18.63 -4.95 0.43
CA MET A 128 17.22 -4.79 0.81
C MET A 128 16.29 -5.54 -0.16
N LYS A 129 15.68 -4.89 -1.14
CA LYS A 129 14.83 -5.58 -2.15
C LYS A 129 15.47 -6.88 -2.64
N CYS A 130 14.68 -7.95 -2.76
CA CYS A 130 15.11 -9.30 -3.13
C CYS A 130 16.03 -10.01 -2.11
N ASN A 131 16.11 -9.53 -0.88
CA ASN A 131 16.86 -10.16 0.20
C ASN A 131 15.94 -10.46 1.38
N LEU A 132 16.21 -11.57 2.09
CA LEU A 132 15.49 -11.99 3.29
C LEU A 132 16.05 -11.28 4.54
N THR A 133 16.04 -9.97 4.51
CA THR A 133 16.43 -9.07 5.60
C THR A 133 15.21 -8.27 6.06
N ASP A 134 15.25 -7.69 7.24
CA ASP A 134 14.17 -6.81 7.74
C ASP A 134 13.89 -5.66 6.75
N HIS A 135 14.92 -5.10 6.13
CA HIS A 135 14.78 -4.05 5.13
C HIS A 135 14.28 -4.55 3.77
N GLY A 136 14.38 -5.84 3.49
CA GLY A 136 13.90 -6.45 2.25
C GLY A 136 12.48 -6.98 2.35
N MET A 137 12.11 -7.56 3.51
CA MET A 137 10.81 -8.17 3.76
C MET A 137 9.84 -7.25 4.49
N GLY A 138 10.36 -6.32 5.32
CA GLY A 138 9.52 -5.37 6.05
C GLY A 138 8.77 -4.44 5.11
N VAL A 139 7.45 -4.46 5.21
CA VAL A 139 6.52 -3.64 4.41
C VAL A 139 5.65 -2.79 5.32
N MET A 140 5.17 -1.65 4.84
CA MET A 140 4.19 -0.90 5.59
C MET A 140 2.82 -1.58 5.49
N LEU A 141 2.03 -1.49 6.55
CA LEU A 141 0.62 -1.80 6.55
C LEU A 141 -0.10 -0.74 7.36
N ILE A 142 -0.84 0.11 6.69
CA ILE A 142 -1.64 1.17 7.30
C ILE A 142 -3.08 0.98 6.86
N MET A 143 -4.00 0.94 7.82
CA MET A 143 -5.41 0.73 7.55
C MET A 143 -6.26 1.81 8.21
N ARG A 144 -7.27 2.28 7.50
CA ARG A 144 -8.26 3.24 8.00
C ARG A 144 -9.64 2.88 7.46
N GLY A 145 -10.65 2.88 8.31
CA GLY A 145 -12.04 2.67 7.88
C GLY A 145 -12.96 2.12 8.96
N PRO A 146 -14.13 1.64 8.58
CA PRO A 146 -15.07 0.99 9.51
C PRO A 146 -14.53 -0.34 10.05
N GLY A 147 -15.22 -0.94 11.02
CA GLY A 147 -14.89 -2.27 11.55
C GLY A 147 -13.79 -2.32 12.58
N GLY A 148 -13.40 -1.17 13.16
CA GLY A 148 -12.35 -1.04 14.17
C GLY A 148 -11.06 -0.39 13.68
N PHE A 149 -10.92 -0.13 12.38
CA PHE A 149 -9.74 0.50 11.77
C PHE A 149 -9.75 2.03 11.90
N SER A 150 -9.88 2.53 13.13
CA SER A 150 -9.92 3.96 13.46
C SER A 150 -9.18 4.26 14.76
N GLY A 151 -8.93 5.55 15.04
CA GLY A 151 -8.37 5.99 16.31
C GLY A 151 -6.84 5.98 16.41
N GLY A 152 -6.11 5.68 15.33
CA GLY A 152 -4.64 5.81 15.28
C GLY A 152 -3.91 4.77 16.14
N GLY A 153 -4.45 3.57 16.29
CA GLY A 153 -3.81 2.45 17.00
C GLY A 153 -2.50 2.02 16.31
N VAL A 154 -1.52 1.63 17.11
CA VAL A 154 -0.28 1.00 16.65
C VAL A 154 -0.20 -0.39 17.28
N HIS A 155 0.08 -1.39 16.45
CA HIS A 155 0.15 -2.78 16.86
C HIS A 155 1.52 -3.36 16.50
N ASP A 156 2.22 -3.94 17.48
CA ASP A 156 3.55 -4.53 17.31
C ASP A 156 3.49 -6.02 16.91
N ALA A 157 2.30 -6.56 16.67
CA ALA A 157 2.13 -7.94 16.25
C ALA A 157 2.82 -8.22 14.90
N LEU A 158 3.47 -9.37 14.79
CA LEU A 158 4.07 -9.83 13.54
C LEU A 158 2.96 -10.27 12.58
N LEU A 159 2.73 -9.49 11.53
CA LEU A 159 1.73 -9.74 10.50
C LEU A 159 2.40 -10.05 9.16
N SER A 160 1.74 -10.84 8.34
CA SER A 160 2.13 -11.10 6.97
C SER A 160 1.07 -10.59 5.98
N GLN A 161 1.45 -10.26 4.76
CA GLN A 161 0.49 -9.87 3.72
C GLN A 161 -0.55 -10.96 3.42
N ILE A 162 -0.22 -12.24 3.63
CA ILE A 162 -1.18 -13.34 3.50
C ILE A 162 -2.32 -13.28 4.53
N ASP A 163 -2.15 -12.53 5.63
CA ASP A 163 -3.13 -12.37 6.69
C ASP A 163 -4.20 -11.32 6.34
N VAL A 164 -3.95 -10.49 5.32
CA VAL A 164 -4.90 -9.44 4.90
C VAL A 164 -6.19 -10.05 4.36
N PHE A 165 -6.11 -11.03 3.46
CA PHE A 165 -7.31 -11.61 2.86
C PHE A 165 -8.22 -12.33 3.87
N PRO A 166 -7.73 -13.23 4.75
CA PRO A 166 -8.57 -13.79 5.80
C PRO A 166 -9.15 -12.73 6.75
N THR A 167 -8.43 -11.62 6.99
CA THR A 167 -8.97 -10.50 7.78
C THR A 167 -10.13 -9.81 7.07
N LEU A 168 -10.05 -9.63 5.75
CA LEU A 168 -11.15 -9.08 4.95
C LEU A 168 -12.35 -10.03 4.93
N CYS A 169 -12.13 -11.35 4.82
CA CYS A 169 -13.21 -12.33 4.90
C CYS A 169 -14.00 -12.19 6.23
N ASP A 170 -13.28 -12.13 7.35
CA ASP A 170 -13.89 -11.98 8.67
C ASP A 170 -14.62 -10.64 8.84
N LEU A 171 -14.00 -9.56 8.34
CA LEU A 171 -14.60 -8.23 8.43
C LEU A 171 -15.91 -8.12 7.64
N LEU A 172 -15.96 -8.74 6.47
CA LEU A 172 -17.10 -8.71 5.55
C LEU A 172 -18.12 -9.84 5.77
N GLY A 173 -17.83 -10.80 6.67
CA GLY A 173 -18.68 -11.97 6.90
C GLY A 173 -18.73 -12.91 5.69
N ILE A 174 -17.63 -13.03 4.95
CA ILE A 174 -17.47 -13.91 3.78
C ILE A 174 -16.78 -15.20 4.23
N ASP A 175 -17.26 -16.34 3.76
CA ASP A 175 -16.63 -17.63 4.03
C ASP A 175 -15.17 -17.63 3.53
N ARG A 176 -14.26 -18.08 4.39
CA ARG A 176 -12.85 -18.21 4.02
C ARG A 176 -12.66 -19.39 3.07
N PRO A 177 -12.02 -19.21 1.92
CA PRO A 177 -11.59 -20.33 1.09
C PRO A 177 -10.60 -21.26 1.83
N ASP A 178 -10.75 -22.56 1.68
CA ASP A 178 -9.94 -23.60 2.37
C ASP A 178 -8.43 -23.53 2.03
N TRP A 179 -8.08 -22.91 0.90
CA TRP A 179 -6.68 -22.79 0.46
C TRP A 179 -5.93 -21.61 1.11
N LEU A 180 -6.59 -20.74 1.88
CA LEU A 180 -5.94 -19.63 2.58
C LEU A 180 -5.03 -20.14 3.69
N GLN A 181 -3.77 -19.67 3.67
CA GLN A 181 -2.76 -20.04 4.67
C GLN A 181 -2.59 -18.97 5.78
N GLY A 182 -3.05 -17.75 5.53
CA GLY A 182 -2.95 -16.66 6.50
C GLY A 182 -3.99 -16.76 7.62
N THR A 183 -3.78 -15.99 8.67
CA THR A 183 -4.67 -15.88 9.82
C THR A 183 -5.20 -14.44 9.94
N SER A 184 -6.47 -14.29 10.26
CA SER A 184 -7.07 -12.97 10.44
C SER A 184 -6.49 -12.26 11.67
N PHE A 185 -6.08 -11.02 11.48
CA PHE A 185 -5.67 -10.12 12.56
C PHE A 185 -6.79 -9.18 13.04
N LEU A 186 -8.02 -9.40 12.61
CA LEU A 186 -9.16 -8.60 13.07
C LEU A 186 -9.33 -8.57 14.60
N PRO A 187 -9.08 -9.68 15.35
CA PRO A 187 -9.10 -9.65 16.81
C PRO A 187 -8.07 -8.68 17.42
N ILE A 188 -6.89 -8.51 16.79
CA ILE A 188 -5.87 -7.54 17.24
C ILE A 188 -6.40 -6.11 17.08
N VAL A 189 -6.96 -5.80 15.92
CA VAL A 189 -7.56 -4.48 15.64
C VAL A 189 -8.66 -4.12 16.62
N ARG A 190 -9.44 -5.11 17.06
CA ARG A 190 -10.52 -4.95 18.05
C ARG A 190 -10.05 -4.96 19.49
N GLY A 191 -8.76 -5.17 19.75
CA GLY A 191 -8.19 -5.28 21.12
C GLY A 191 -8.57 -6.57 21.85
N GLU A 192 -9.00 -7.59 21.13
CA GLU A 192 -9.40 -8.91 21.65
C GLU A 192 -8.21 -9.86 21.80
N SER A 193 -7.12 -9.60 21.06
CA SER A 193 -5.85 -10.35 21.10
C SER A 193 -4.66 -9.39 20.92
N ALA A 194 -3.48 -9.79 21.37
CA ALA A 194 -2.22 -9.09 21.14
C ALA A 194 -1.39 -9.72 20.02
N GLU A 195 -1.70 -10.94 19.61
CA GLU A 195 -0.93 -11.73 18.65
C GLU A 195 -1.86 -12.43 17.65
N VAL A 196 -1.31 -12.77 16.49
CA VAL A 196 -1.97 -13.67 15.51
C VAL A 196 -1.67 -15.10 15.94
N ASN A 197 -2.71 -15.92 16.12
CA ASN A 197 -2.60 -17.32 16.51
C ASN A 197 -2.54 -18.26 15.30
#